data_56123c94bdf04929148398f9914f4748
#
_entry.id   56123c94bdf04929148398f9914f4748
#
_cell.length_a   1.000
_cell.length_b   1.000
_cell.length_c   1.000
_cell.angle_alpha   90.00
_cell.angle_beta   90.00
_cell.angle_gamma   90.00
#
_symmetry.space_group_name_H-M   'P 1'
#
loop_
_entity.id
_entity.type
_entity.pdbx_description
1 polymer ?
#
loop_
_entity_poly.entity_id
_entity_poly.type
_entity_poly.pdbx_seq_one_letter_code
_entity_poly.pdbx_strand_id
1 'polypeptide(L)'
;MIYKRVLVKISGEALAGEKKTGFDFAVVSGVCEEIKKCVEAGVQVGIVIGGGNFWRGVKDGAGKVERVSADRMGMLATCMNCLAVADVFRQLGVKAAVMTSIDIQGVGTRYDTLKAVELLESGTVVLFAGGTGSPFFSTDTAATLRAAEIRADAILLAKNIDGVYSADPRTDSSAVKYDEISYDDVLAQHLAVMDSTATSMAMDNSIPAIVFALAEKDSIIRVLNGEKLGTLVK
;
A
#
# COMPACT_ATOMS: atom_id res chain seq x y z
N MET A 1 15.57 0.23 13.68
CA MET A 1 14.39 -0.28 12.93
C MET A 1 14.19 -1.73 13.26
N ILE A 2 12.96 -2.17 13.53
CA ILE A 2 12.64 -3.57 13.86
C ILE A 2 12.42 -4.43 12.61
N TYR A 3 12.16 -3.81 11.46
CA TYR A 3 11.99 -4.47 10.17
C TYR A 3 13.10 -4.05 9.21
N LYS A 4 13.61 -4.99 8.42
CA LYS A 4 14.64 -4.76 7.40
C LYS A 4 14.03 -4.47 6.03
N ARG A 5 12.98 -5.21 5.66
CA ARG A 5 12.28 -5.06 4.38
C ARG A 5 10.77 -4.97 4.62
N VAL A 6 10.15 -3.93 4.11
CA VAL A 6 8.70 -3.71 4.26
C VAL A 6 8.03 -3.46 2.94
N LEU A 7 6.74 -3.81 2.87
CA LEU A 7 5.85 -3.33 1.83
C LEU A 7 4.93 -2.27 2.42
N VAL A 8 4.98 -1.06 1.88
CA VAL A 8 4.08 0.03 2.26
C VAL A 8 2.93 0.08 1.26
N LYS A 9 1.70 -0.06 1.75
CA LYS A 9 0.51 0.12 0.94
C LYS A 9 -0.13 1.47 1.24
N ILE A 10 -0.28 2.28 0.20
CA ILE A 10 -0.87 3.62 0.28
C ILE A 10 -2.16 3.65 -0.54
N SER A 11 -3.22 4.26 -0.01
CA SER A 11 -4.43 4.49 -0.80
C SER A 11 -4.19 5.63 -1.80
N GLY A 12 -4.67 5.48 -3.05
CA GLY A 12 -4.58 6.57 -4.02
C GLY A 12 -5.31 7.83 -3.54
N GLU A 13 -6.41 7.67 -2.81
CA GLU A 13 -7.15 8.79 -2.22
C GLU A 13 -6.32 9.62 -1.25
N ALA A 14 -5.40 8.98 -0.51
CA ALA A 14 -4.50 9.70 0.37
C ALA A 14 -3.58 10.65 -0.41
N LEU A 15 -3.14 10.27 -1.61
CA LEU A 15 -2.31 11.12 -2.48
C LEU A 15 -3.06 12.30 -3.09
N ALA A 16 -4.39 12.26 -3.13
CA ALA A 16 -5.21 13.37 -3.61
C ALA A 16 -5.42 14.46 -2.55
N GLY A 17 -5.18 14.16 -1.27
CA GLY A 17 -5.43 15.07 -0.17
C GLY A 17 -6.88 15.60 -0.17
N GLU A 18 -7.06 16.89 0.05
CA GLU A 18 -8.38 17.54 0.04
C GLU A 18 -9.00 17.66 -1.37
N LYS A 19 -8.21 17.52 -2.42
CA LYS A 19 -8.67 17.63 -3.83
C LYS A 19 -9.60 16.50 -4.25
N LYS A 20 -9.60 15.37 -3.52
CA LYS A 20 -10.38 14.14 -3.77
C LYS A 20 -10.05 13.41 -5.08
N THR A 21 -9.43 14.06 -6.06
CA THR A 21 -8.99 13.46 -7.33
C THR A 21 -7.60 13.97 -7.72
N GLY A 22 -6.86 13.18 -8.50
CA GLY A 22 -5.51 13.53 -8.95
C GLY A 22 -4.49 13.47 -7.82
N PHE A 23 -3.60 14.47 -7.77
CA PHE A 23 -2.51 14.55 -6.79
C PHE A 23 -2.57 15.84 -5.99
N ASP A 24 -2.29 15.73 -4.71
CA ASP A 24 -1.78 16.80 -3.89
C ASP A 24 -0.28 16.58 -3.70
N PHE A 25 0.54 17.34 -4.43
CA PHE A 25 1.99 17.14 -4.40
C PHE A 25 2.64 17.51 -3.06
N ALA A 26 1.99 18.30 -2.22
CA ALA A 26 2.47 18.51 -0.85
C ALA A 26 2.35 17.22 -0.02
N VAL A 27 1.22 16.52 -0.15
CA VAL A 27 1.03 15.21 0.49
C VAL A 27 2.00 14.17 -0.09
N VAL A 28 2.13 14.10 -1.42
CA VAL A 28 3.05 13.15 -2.08
C VAL A 28 4.48 13.38 -1.61
N SER A 29 4.95 14.65 -1.58
CA SER A 29 6.29 15.00 -1.13
C SER A 29 6.51 14.62 0.34
N GLY A 30 5.54 14.92 1.22
CA GLY A 30 5.64 14.55 2.64
C GLY A 30 5.81 13.05 2.85
N VAL A 31 5.02 12.23 2.15
CA VAL A 31 5.15 10.76 2.21
C VAL A 31 6.51 10.29 1.67
N CYS A 32 6.97 10.87 0.55
CA CYS A 32 8.27 10.51 -0.02
C CYS A 32 9.44 10.91 0.89
N GLU A 33 9.37 12.07 1.54
CA GLU A 33 10.37 12.54 2.51
C GLU A 33 10.45 11.61 3.73
N GLU A 34 9.31 11.13 4.21
CA GLU A 34 9.26 10.18 5.32
C GLU A 34 9.87 8.83 4.92
N ILE A 35 9.49 8.29 3.76
CA ILE A 35 10.06 7.03 3.25
C ILE A 35 11.56 7.19 2.96
N LYS A 36 12.02 8.36 2.49
CA LYS A 36 13.45 8.66 2.31
C LYS A 36 14.22 8.45 3.61
N LYS A 37 13.72 8.97 4.75
CA LYS A 37 14.35 8.75 6.07
C LYS A 37 14.45 7.26 6.42
N CYS A 38 13.45 6.46 6.05
CA CYS A 38 13.48 5.01 6.28
C CYS A 38 14.56 4.32 5.43
N VAL A 39 14.67 4.69 4.15
CA VAL A 39 15.71 4.15 3.24
C VAL A 39 17.11 4.56 3.68
N GLU A 40 17.30 5.82 4.09
CA GLU A 40 18.57 6.33 4.63
C GLU A 40 18.98 5.60 5.93
N ALA A 41 18.01 5.14 6.69
CA ALA A 41 18.23 4.27 7.86
C ALA A 41 18.45 2.78 7.52
N GLY A 42 18.52 2.42 6.23
CA GLY A 42 18.83 1.08 5.74
C GLY A 42 17.62 0.16 5.56
N VAL A 43 16.38 0.67 5.65
CA VAL A 43 15.17 -0.13 5.39
C VAL A 43 14.96 -0.26 3.88
N GLN A 44 14.65 -1.48 3.44
CA GLN A 44 14.29 -1.81 2.07
C GLN A 44 12.78 -1.60 1.90
N VAL A 45 12.36 -0.70 1.02
CA VAL A 45 10.96 -0.29 0.91
C VAL A 45 10.38 -0.61 -0.47
N GLY A 46 9.42 -1.54 -0.49
CA GLY A 46 8.51 -1.74 -1.61
C GLY A 46 7.21 -0.96 -1.40
N ILE A 47 6.63 -0.43 -2.45
CA ILE A 47 5.41 0.39 -2.37
C ILE A 47 4.35 -0.13 -3.34
N VAL A 48 3.12 -0.28 -2.85
CA VAL A 48 1.91 -0.48 -3.65
C VAL A 48 0.96 0.69 -3.41
N ILE A 49 0.45 1.29 -4.48
CA ILE A 49 -0.44 2.44 -4.42
C ILE A 49 -1.77 2.10 -5.11
N GLY A 50 -2.88 2.36 -4.41
CA GLY A 50 -4.22 2.19 -5.00
C GLY A 50 -4.52 3.24 -6.08
N GLY A 51 -5.48 2.94 -6.96
CA GLY A 51 -5.90 3.83 -8.06
C GLY A 51 -7.08 4.75 -7.73
N GLY A 52 -7.57 4.76 -6.48
CA GLY A 52 -8.85 5.35 -6.09
C GLY A 52 -8.97 6.87 -6.22
N ASN A 53 -7.87 7.60 -6.43
CA ASN A 53 -7.85 9.02 -6.75
C ASN A 53 -8.17 9.34 -8.22
N PHE A 54 -8.18 8.35 -9.10
CA PHE A 54 -8.53 8.49 -10.51
C PHE A 54 -9.71 7.62 -10.91
N TRP A 55 -9.78 6.38 -10.39
CA TRP A 55 -10.80 5.42 -10.78
C TRP A 55 -11.10 4.40 -9.68
N ARG A 56 -12.39 4.24 -9.37
CA ARG A 56 -12.90 3.24 -8.42
C ARG A 56 -13.77 2.24 -9.20
N GLY A 57 -13.16 1.21 -9.78
CA GLY A 57 -13.74 0.30 -10.76
C GLY A 57 -15.19 -0.12 -10.50
N VAL A 58 -15.48 -0.69 -9.33
CA VAL A 58 -16.83 -1.15 -8.99
C VAL A 58 -17.81 0.00 -8.77
N LYS A 59 -17.35 1.12 -8.16
CA LYS A 59 -18.21 2.24 -7.79
C LYS A 59 -18.50 3.16 -8.98
N ASP A 60 -17.45 3.54 -9.73
CA ASP A 60 -17.57 4.50 -10.83
C ASP A 60 -18.08 3.84 -12.11
N GLY A 61 -17.75 2.56 -12.31
CA GLY A 61 -18.14 1.76 -13.47
C GLY A 61 -19.49 1.04 -13.36
N ALA A 62 -20.17 1.12 -12.21
CA ALA A 62 -21.39 0.36 -11.94
C ALA A 62 -22.45 0.53 -13.04
N GLY A 63 -22.73 -0.55 -13.79
CA GLY A 63 -23.72 -0.59 -14.87
C GLY A 63 -23.34 0.16 -16.15
N LYS A 64 -22.12 0.76 -16.23
CA LYS A 64 -21.66 1.53 -17.40
C LYS A 64 -20.44 0.92 -18.07
N VAL A 65 -19.62 0.22 -17.33
CA VAL A 65 -18.38 -0.43 -17.81
C VAL A 65 -18.35 -1.84 -17.26
N GLU A 66 -17.97 -2.80 -18.09
CA GLU A 66 -17.77 -4.18 -17.65
C GLU A 66 -16.67 -4.27 -16.59
N ARG A 67 -16.84 -5.19 -15.64
CA ARG A 67 -15.96 -5.37 -14.49
C ARG A 67 -14.49 -5.54 -14.90
N VAL A 68 -14.20 -6.35 -15.88
CA VAL A 68 -12.83 -6.59 -16.36
C VAL A 68 -12.19 -5.31 -16.90
N SER A 69 -12.94 -4.53 -17.67
CA SER A 69 -12.47 -3.24 -18.20
C SER A 69 -12.28 -2.21 -17.09
N ALA A 70 -13.22 -2.14 -16.15
CA ALA A 70 -13.15 -1.24 -14.99
C ALA A 70 -11.92 -1.54 -14.11
N ASP A 71 -11.61 -2.81 -13.87
CA ASP A 71 -10.44 -3.21 -13.09
C ASP A 71 -9.14 -2.89 -13.84
N ARG A 72 -9.10 -3.05 -15.17
CA ARG A 72 -7.95 -2.63 -15.99
C ARG A 72 -7.73 -1.12 -15.95
N MET A 73 -8.79 -0.31 -15.97
CA MET A 73 -8.68 1.14 -15.77
C MET A 73 -8.10 1.47 -14.39
N GLY A 74 -8.50 0.74 -13.34
CA GLY A 74 -7.90 0.85 -12.02
C GLY A 74 -6.42 0.49 -11.99
N MET A 75 -6.00 -0.54 -12.73
CA MET A 75 -4.58 -0.89 -12.86
C MET A 75 -3.78 0.24 -13.53
N LEU A 76 -4.31 0.85 -14.60
CA LEU A 76 -3.69 2.02 -15.24
C LEU A 76 -3.59 3.21 -14.30
N ALA A 77 -4.61 3.44 -13.46
CA ALA A 77 -4.58 4.48 -12.44
C ALA A 77 -3.45 4.27 -11.42
N THR A 78 -3.19 3.01 -11.02
CA THR A 78 -2.03 2.71 -10.14
C THR A 78 -0.70 3.00 -10.83
N CYS A 79 -0.61 2.80 -12.15
CA CYS A 79 0.60 3.13 -12.92
C CYS A 79 0.88 4.64 -12.90
N MET A 80 -0.15 5.47 -13.09
CA MET A 80 0.00 6.93 -12.98
C MET A 80 0.49 7.33 -11.58
N ASN A 81 -0.06 6.75 -10.53
CA ASN A 81 0.37 7.02 -9.16
C ASN A 81 1.84 6.64 -8.94
N CYS A 82 2.25 5.46 -9.39
CA CYS A 82 3.63 5.01 -9.24
C CYS A 82 4.61 5.90 -10.02
N LEU A 83 4.26 6.37 -11.21
CA LEU A 83 5.10 7.30 -11.98
C LEU A 83 5.30 8.62 -11.24
N ALA A 84 4.22 9.23 -10.73
CA ALA A 84 4.29 10.50 -10.00
C ALA A 84 5.14 10.38 -8.74
N VAL A 85 4.91 9.33 -7.93
CA VAL A 85 5.66 9.11 -6.69
C VAL A 85 7.13 8.77 -6.97
N ALA A 86 7.42 7.97 -8.01
CA ALA A 86 8.80 7.67 -8.40
C ALA A 86 9.57 8.91 -8.85
N ASP A 87 8.90 9.84 -9.53
CA ASP A 87 9.52 11.11 -9.94
C ASP A 87 9.84 11.99 -8.74
N VAL A 88 8.93 12.11 -7.78
CA VAL A 88 9.19 12.85 -6.53
C VAL A 88 10.37 12.24 -5.76
N PHE A 89 10.48 10.90 -5.66
CA PHE A 89 11.65 10.26 -5.05
C PHE A 89 12.94 10.65 -5.75
N ARG A 90 12.98 10.66 -7.09
CA ARG A 90 14.18 11.06 -7.86
C ARG A 90 14.55 12.52 -7.61
N GLN A 91 13.56 13.43 -7.52
CA GLN A 91 13.77 14.83 -7.16
C GLN A 91 14.37 14.98 -5.75
N LEU A 92 14.00 14.09 -4.82
CA LEU A 92 14.54 14.03 -3.46
C LEU A 92 15.91 13.31 -3.38
N GLY A 93 16.48 12.87 -4.51
CA GLY A 93 17.75 12.16 -4.58
C GLY A 93 17.67 10.68 -4.16
N VAL A 94 16.47 10.11 -4.07
CA VAL A 94 16.25 8.70 -3.74
C VAL A 94 16.12 7.88 -5.04
N LYS A 95 16.85 6.76 -5.13
CA LYS A 95 16.70 5.83 -6.24
C LYS A 95 15.31 5.21 -6.20
N ALA A 96 14.58 5.29 -7.29
CA ALA A 96 13.23 4.72 -7.40
C ALA A 96 13.03 4.02 -8.74
N ALA A 97 12.45 2.83 -8.71
CA ALA A 97 12.12 2.01 -9.87
C ALA A 97 10.63 1.65 -9.88
N VAL A 98 9.98 1.77 -11.04
CA VAL A 98 8.60 1.31 -11.25
C VAL A 98 8.64 -0.04 -11.94
N MET A 99 8.01 -1.04 -11.34
CA MET A 99 7.79 -2.35 -11.93
C MET A 99 6.29 -2.60 -12.12
N THR A 100 5.91 -3.07 -13.30
CA THR A 100 4.49 -3.24 -13.67
C THR A 100 4.12 -4.70 -13.83
N SER A 101 2.95 -5.09 -13.35
CA SER A 101 2.37 -6.42 -13.57
C SER A 101 1.68 -6.57 -14.94
N ILE A 102 1.45 -5.43 -15.64
CA ILE A 102 0.92 -5.36 -17.01
C ILE A 102 1.95 -4.71 -17.92
N ASP A 103 2.07 -5.19 -19.15
CA ASP A 103 3.07 -4.66 -20.08
C ASP A 103 2.63 -3.31 -20.65
N ILE A 104 3.31 -2.23 -20.23
CA ILE A 104 3.10 -0.87 -20.74
C ILE A 104 4.47 -0.27 -21.07
N GLN A 105 4.75 -0.17 -22.35
CA GLN A 105 6.01 0.40 -22.81
C GLN A 105 6.18 1.84 -22.31
N GLY A 106 7.35 2.15 -21.75
CA GLY A 106 7.69 3.49 -21.29
C GLY A 106 7.18 3.86 -19.88
N VAL A 107 6.39 2.99 -19.22
CA VAL A 107 5.89 3.25 -17.86
C VAL A 107 6.81 2.66 -16.78
N GLY A 108 7.29 1.45 -16.98
CA GLY A 108 8.17 0.76 -16.04
C GLY A 108 8.69 -0.55 -16.66
N THR A 109 9.50 -1.26 -15.89
CA THR A 109 9.93 -2.61 -16.29
C THR A 109 8.85 -3.62 -15.90
N ARG A 110 8.75 -4.72 -16.66
CA ARG A 110 7.91 -5.84 -16.25
C ARG A 110 8.35 -6.36 -14.89
N TYR A 111 7.38 -6.67 -14.04
CA TYR A 111 7.66 -7.21 -12.72
C TYR A 111 8.41 -8.55 -12.82
N ASP A 112 9.49 -8.64 -12.09
CA ASP A 112 10.28 -9.82 -11.84
C ASP A 112 10.73 -9.82 -10.37
N THR A 113 10.47 -10.91 -9.65
CA THR A 113 10.73 -11.00 -8.20
C THR A 113 12.20 -10.88 -7.86
N LEU A 114 13.08 -11.55 -8.64
CA LEU A 114 14.52 -11.52 -8.35
C LEU A 114 15.09 -10.13 -8.57
N LYS A 115 14.66 -9.48 -9.65
CA LYS A 115 15.07 -8.10 -9.95
C LYS A 115 14.53 -7.10 -8.93
N ALA A 116 13.31 -7.30 -8.45
CA ALA A 116 12.75 -6.46 -7.37
C ALA A 116 13.56 -6.57 -6.08
N VAL A 117 13.94 -7.79 -5.69
CA VAL A 117 14.78 -8.02 -4.50
C VAL A 117 16.16 -7.40 -4.66
N GLU A 118 16.81 -7.57 -5.83
CA GLU A 118 18.11 -6.95 -6.14
C GLU A 118 18.05 -5.41 -6.01
N LEU A 119 17.00 -4.78 -6.54
CA LEU A 119 16.79 -3.34 -6.45
C LEU A 119 16.61 -2.89 -4.99
N LEU A 120 15.77 -3.60 -4.23
CA LEU A 120 15.55 -3.31 -2.81
C LEU A 120 16.85 -3.41 -2.00
N GLU A 121 17.65 -4.44 -2.25
CA GLU A 121 18.95 -4.66 -1.59
C GLU A 121 19.99 -3.60 -1.95
N SER A 122 19.86 -2.97 -3.13
CA SER A 122 20.69 -1.84 -3.54
C SER A 122 20.25 -0.48 -2.97
N GLY A 123 19.21 -0.46 -2.09
CA GLY A 123 18.64 0.75 -1.53
C GLY A 123 17.75 1.53 -2.50
N THR A 124 17.24 0.87 -3.54
CA THR A 124 16.26 1.45 -4.47
C THR A 124 14.84 1.20 -3.95
N VAL A 125 14.02 2.23 -3.86
CA VAL A 125 12.57 2.09 -3.60
C VAL A 125 11.92 1.46 -4.83
N VAL A 126 11.18 0.37 -4.65
CA VAL A 126 10.49 -0.31 -5.75
C VAL A 126 8.99 -0.05 -5.65
N LEU A 127 8.42 0.58 -6.68
CA LEU A 127 6.99 0.84 -6.78
C LEU A 127 6.35 -0.21 -7.68
N PHE A 128 5.40 -0.96 -7.13
CA PHE A 128 4.70 -2.03 -7.84
C PHE A 128 3.38 -1.50 -8.41
N ALA A 129 3.34 -1.35 -9.72
CA ALA A 129 2.21 -0.82 -10.47
C ALA A 129 1.41 -1.92 -11.19
N GLY A 130 0.17 -1.61 -11.57
CA GLY A 130 -0.69 -2.54 -12.30
C GLY A 130 -1.39 -3.60 -11.42
N GLY A 131 -1.37 -3.42 -10.09
CA GLY A 131 -1.99 -4.36 -9.16
C GLY A 131 -1.39 -5.76 -9.23
N THR A 132 -2.24 -6.79 -9.25
CA THR A 132 -1.83 -8.19 -9.50
C THR A 132 -1.59 -8.49 -10.98
N GLY A 133 -2.04 -7.63 -11.89
CA GLY A 133 -2.11 -7.89 -13.33
C GLY A 133 -3.38 -8.62 -13.77
N SER A 134 -4.21 -9.07 -12.81
CA SER A 134 -5.44 -9.81 -13.06
C SER A 134 -6.65 -9.06 -12.53
N PRO A 135 -7.75 -8.97 -13.31
CA PRO A 135 -9.03 -8.43 -12.82
C PRO A 135 -9.54 -9.19 -11.59
N PHE A 136 -10.52 -8.62 -10.90
CA PHE A 136 -11.19 -9.14 -9.70
C PHE A 136 -10.37 -9.09 -8.41
N PHE A 137 -9.09 -8.74 -8.46
CA PHE A 137 -8.25 -8.57 -7.27
C PHE A 137 -8.11 -7.10 -6.89
N SER A 138 -8.08 -6.85 -5.60
CA SER A 138 -7.88 -5.52 -5.04
C SER A 138 -6.40 -5.12 -4.99
N THR A 139 -6.16 -3.88 -4.62
CA THR A 139 -4.80 -3.39 -4.33
C THR A 139 -4.26 -3.96 -3.00
N ASP A 140 -5.13 -4.36 -2.07
CA ASP A 140 -4.73 -5.03 -0.83
C ASP A 140 -4.19 -6.42 -1.14
N THR A 141 -4.89 -7.19 -2.02
CA THR A 141 -4.38 -8.47 -2.53
C THR A 141 -3.05 -8.30 -3.25
N ALA A 142 -2.90 -7.25 -4.09
CA ALA A 142 -1.64 -6.98 -4.76
C ALA A 142 -0.50 -6.67 -3.77
N ALA A 143 -0.78 -5.89 -2.71
CA ALA A 143 0.19 -5.56 -1.68
C ALA A 143 0.67 -6.82 -0.95
N THR A 144 -0.26 -7.69 -0.54
CA THR A 144 0.08 -8.93 0.15
C THR A 144 0.87 -9.88 -0.74
N LEU A 145 0.47 -10.02 -2.03
CA LEU A 145 1.20 -10.83 -2.99
C LEU A 145 2.64 -10.34 -3.16
N ARG A 146 2.84 -9.03 -3.38
CA ARG A 146 4.19 -8.47 -3.51
C ARG A 146 5.00 -8.60 -2.23
N ALA A 147 4.37 -8.43 -1.05
CA ALA A 147 5.04 -8.64 0.24
C ALA A 147 5.59 -10.07 0.38
N ALA A 148 4.78 -11.07 0.05
CA ALA A 148 5.20 -12.47 0.07
C ALA A 148 6.36 -12.74 -0.91
N GLU A 149 6.22 -12.28 -2.16
CA GLU A 149 7.21 -12.50 -3.23
C GLU A 149 8.57 -11.87 -2.92
N ILE A 150 8.59 -10.65 -2.37
CA ILE A 150 9.84 -9.95 -2.00
C ILE A 150 10.34 -10.34 -0.61
N ARG A 151 9.66 -11.23 0.10
CA ARG A 151 9.95 -11.64 1.49
C ARG A 151 10.01 -10.43 2.42
N ALA A 152 8.96 -9.62 2.42
CA ALA A 152 8.83 -8.50 3.35
C ALA A 152 8.61 -9.00 4.78
N ASP A 153 9.22 -8.34 5.75
CA ASP A 153 9.05 -8.65 7.18
C ASP A 153 7.67 -8.22 7.69
N ALA A 154 7.07 -7.21 7.05
CA ALA A 154 5.74 -6.70 7.38
C ALA A 154 5.09 -5.94 6.22
N ILE A 155 3.76 -5.84 6.27
CA ILE A 155 2.96 -4.95 5.41
C ILE A 155 2.53 -3.73 6.24
N LEU A 156 2.89 -2.54 5.78
CA LEU A 156 2.50 -1.28 6.39
C LEU A 156 1.27 -0.72 5.66
N LEU A 157 0.11 -0.81 6.29
CA LEU A 157 -1.17 -0.35 5.74
C LEU A 157 -1.43 1.09 6.18
N ALA A 158 -0.91 2.04 5.42
CA ALA A 158 -1.11 3.47 5.65
C ALA A 158 -2.52 3.89 5.18
N LYS A 159 -3.43 4.11 6.11
CA LYS A 159 -4.85 4.39 5.89
C LYS A 159 -5.27 5.77 6.41
N ASN A 160 -6.56 6.11 6.24
CA ASN A 160 -7.17 7.31 6.82
C ASN A 160 -7.77 7.04 8.21
N ILE A 161 -7.53 5.85 8.76
CA ILE A 161 -7.94 5.45 10.11
C ILE A 161 -6.69 4.98 10.87
N ASP A 162 -6.66 5.25 12.15
CA ASP A 162 -5.49 5.05 13.01
C ASP A 162 -5.34 3.61 13.55
N GLY A 163 -6.16 2.69 13.09
CA GLY A 163 -6.08 1.27 13.49
C GLY A 163 -7.29 0.46 13.09
N VAL A 164 -7.42 -0.74 13.64
CA VAL A 164 -8.56 -1.64 13.50
C VAL A 164 -9.46 -1.50 14.71
N TYR A 165 -10.76 -1.42 14.48
CA TYR A 165 -11.78 -1.26 15.51
C TYR A 165 -12.79 -2.40 15.47
N SER A 166 -13.44 -2.67 16.61
CA SER A 166 -14.51 -3.67 16.74
C SER A 166 -15.76 -3.35 15.90
N ALA A 167 -15.96 -2.08 15.54
CA ALA A 167 -17.00 -1.57 14.64
C ALA A 167 -16.50 -0.28 13.98
N ASP A 168 -17.26 0.33 13.06
CA ASP A 168 -16.87 1.61 12.45
C ASP A 168 -16.99 2.76 13.48
N PRO A 169 -15.90 3.36 13.97
CA PRO A 169 -15.93 4.39 15.00
C PRO A 169 -16.63 5.68 14.56
N ARG A 170 -16.91 5.86 13.25
CA ARG A 170 -17.66 7.01 12.74
C ARG A 170 -19.16 6.86 12.93
N THR A 171 -19.65 5.63 13.08
CA THR A 171 -21.08 5.29 13.21
C THR A 171 -21.41 4.65 14.56
N ASP A 172 -20.43 4.07 15.24
CA ASP A 172 -20.58 3.43 16.53
C ASP A 172 -19.57 4.01 17.53
N SER A 173 -20.06 4.81 18.47
CA SER A 173 -19.24 5.43 19.51
C SER A 173 -18.73 4.43 20.57
N SER A 174 -19.23 3.20 20.58
CA SER A 174 -18.75 2.12 21.46
C SER A 174 -17.62 1.30 20.82
N ALA A 175 -17.23 1.61 19.58
CA ALA A 175 -16.15 0.92 18.88
C ALA A 175 -14.83 1.04 19.65
N VAL A 176 -14.21 -0.11 19.91
CA VAL A 176 -12.92 -0.20 20.62
C VAL A 176 -11.81 -0.48 19.63
N LYS A 177 -10.73 0.28 19.69
CA LYS A 177 -9.53 0.06 18.88
C LYS A 177 -8.75 -1.14 19.44
N TYR A 178 -8.29 -2.01 18.57
CA TYR A 178 -7.36 -3.08 18.91
C TYR A 178 -5.92 -2.60 18.83
N ASP A 179 -5.11 -2.93 19.83
CA ASP A 179 -3.65 -2.79 19.74
C ASP A 179 -3.06 -3.91 18.89
N GLU A 180 -3.61 -5.12 19.06
CA GLU A 180 -3.23 -6.33 18.34
C GLU A 180 -4.47 -7.20 18.11
N ILE A 181 -4.55 -7.86 16.96
CA ILE A 181 -5.64 -8.80 16.62
C ILE A 181 -5.11 -9.88 15.67
N SER A 182 -5.67 -11.10 15.80
CA SER A 182 -5.32 -12.20 14.88
C SER A 182 -6.01 -12.05 13.52
N TYR A 183 -5.41 -12.63 12.47
CA TYR A 183 -6.06 -12.71 11.17
C TYR A 183 -7.36 -13.53 11.23
N ASP A 184 -7.39 -14.59 12.05
CA ASP A 184 -8.60 -15.40 12.26
C ASP A 184 -9.75 -14.56 12.82
N ASP A 185 -9.48 -13.69 13.82
CA ASP A 185 -10.48 -12.80 14.40
C ASP A 185 -10.93 -11.73 13.39
N VAL A 186 -10.00 -11.20 12.59
CA VAL A 186 -10.34 -10.26 11.51
C VAL A 186 -11.31 -10.88 10.51
N LEU A 187 -11.08 -12.13 10.10
CA LEU A 187 -11.95 -12.85 9.18
C LEU A 187 -13.29 -13.22 9.85
N ALA A 188 -13.26 -13.75 11.07
CA ALA A 188 -14.46 -14.19 11.81
C ALA A 188 -15.40 -13.02 12.12
N GLN A 189 -14.86 -11.85 12.44
CA GLN A 189 -15.62 -10.64 12.76
C GLN A 189 -15.89 -9.75 11.54
N HIS A 190 -15.45 -10.16 10.33
CA HIS A 190 -15.58 -9.37 9.10
C HIS A 190 -15.05 -7.92 9.20
N LEU A 191 -13.94 -7.73 9.91
CA LEU A 191 -13.36 -6.40 10.12
C LEU A 191 -12.72 -5.86 8.83
N ALA A 192 -12.91 -4.57 8.58
CA ALA A 192 -12.47 -3.91 7.35
C ALA A 192 -10.97 -3.54 7.36
N VAL A 193 -10.10 -4.51 7.57
CA VAL A 193 -8.63 -4.33 7.51
C VAL A 193 -8.15 -4.35 6.07
N MET A 194 -8.35 -5.47 5.41
CA MET A 194 -8.06 -5.75 4.00
C MET A 194 -9.24 -6.57 3.44
N ASP A 195 -9.27 -6.81 2.13
CA ASP A 195 -10.19 -7.82 1.61
C ASP A 195 -9.81 -9.25 2.08
N SER A 196 -10.77 -10.16 2.05
CA SER A 196 -10.59 -11.52 2.58
C SER A 196 -9.47 -12.30 1.87
N THR A 197 -9.25 -12.08 0.58
CA THR A 197 -8.17 -12.72 -0.19
C THR A 197 -6.80 -12.25 0.31
N ALA A 198 -6.64 -10.94 0.50
CA ALA A 198 -5.41 -10.35 1.05
C ALA A 198 -5.16 -10.84 2.49
N THR A 199 -6.21 -10.87 3.32
CA THR A 199 -6.14 -11.31 4.72
C THR A 199 -5.71 -12.78 4.81
N SER A 200 -6.36 -13.68 4.07
CA SER A 200 -6.01 -15.11 4.06
C SER A 200 -4.58 -15.33 3.54
N MET A 201 -4.18 -14.62 2.48
CA MET A 201 -2.82 -14.74 1.94
C MET A 201 -1.75 -14.26 2.93
N ALA A 202 -2.00 -13.17 3.67
CA ALA A 202 -1.08 -12.68 4.71
C ALA A 202 -0.97 -13.67 5.87
N MET A 203 -2.09 -14.23 6.31
CA MET A 203 -2.16 -15.27 7.33
C MET A 203 -1.39 -16.53 6.93
N ASP A 204 -1.65 -17.08 5.75
CA ASP A 204 -1.02 -18.31 5.24
C ASP A 204 0.50 -18.17 5.11
N ASN A 205 1.00 -16.96 4.84
CA ASN A 205 2.43 -16.67 4.71
C ASN A 205 3.04 -16.07 5.99
N SER A 206 2.27 -15.98 7.09
CA SER A 206 2.72 -15.43 8.37
C SER A 206 3.35 -14.04 8.25
N ILE A 207 2.80 -13.17 7.41
CA ILE A 207 3.27 -11.81 7.21
C ILE A 207 2.42 -10.87 8.06
N PRO A 208 2.98 -10.23 9.10
CA PRO A 208 2.22 -9.28 9.92
C PRO A 208 1.85 -8.03 9.14
N ALA A 209 0.68 -7.47 9.41
CA ALA A 209 0.25 -6.19 8.87
C ALA A 209 0.08 -5.17 10.00
N ILE A 210 0.53 -3.94 9.80
CA ILE A 210 0.33 -2.83 10.73
C ILE A 210 -0.58 -1.80 10.07
N VAL A 211 -1.74 -1.56 10.69
CA VAL A 211 -2.72 -0.56 10.23
C VAL A 211 -2.55 0.71 11.04
N PHE A 212 -2.28 1.82 10.39
CA PHE A 212 -2.06 3.12 11.05
C PHE A 212 -2.49 4.30 10.16
N ALA A 213 -2.66 5.48 10.78
CA ALA A 213 -3.03 6.70 10.07
C ALA A 213 -1.81 7.31 9.35
N LEU A 214 -1.91 7.44 8.01
CA LEU A 214 -0.88 8.11 7.21
C LEU A 214 -0.73 9.61 7.56
N ALA A 215 -1.81 10.25 8.01
CA ALA A 215 -1.83 11.67 8.34
C ALA A 215 -1.04 12.01 9.62
N GLU A 216 -0.72 11.03 10.46
CA GLU A 216 0.14 11.26 11.63
C GLU A 216 1.58 11.52 11.19
N LYS A 217 2.17 12.55 11.77
CA LYS A 217 3.55 12.93 11.45
C LYS A 217 4.54 11.80 11.72
N ASP A 218 5.40 11.54 10.77
CA ASP A 218 6.46 10.53 10.82
C ASP A 218 5.91 9.11 11.17
N SER A 219 4.67 8.82 10.77
CA SER A 219 3.97 7.58 11.13
C SER A 219 4.68 6.31 10.66
N ILE A 220 5.21 6.31 9.43
CA ILE A 220 5.91 5.16 8.84
C ILE A 220 7.21 4.89 9.62
N ILE A 221 8.02 5.91 9.87
CA ILE A 221 9.29 5.75 10.58
C ILE A 221 9.09 5.38 12.06
N ARG A 222 8.03 5.89 12.70
CA ARG A 222 7.65 5.54 14.08
C ARG A 222 7.27 4.06 14.18
N VAL A 223 6.44 3.56 13.26
CA VAL A 223 6.10 2.13 13.18
C VAL A 223 7.36 1.29 12.97
N LEU A 224 8.26 1.70 12.07
CA LEU A 224 9.51 0.99 11.81
C LEU A 224 10.48 1.00 13.01
N ASN A 225 10.38 1.97 13.89
CA ASN A 225 11.12 2.01 15.17
C ASN A 225 10.48 1.14 16.27
N GLY A 226 9.35 0.51 15.99
CA GLY A 226 8.64 -0.35 16.95
C GLY A 226 7.69 0.40 17.88
N GLU A 227 7.36 1.66 17.55
CA GLU A 227 6.32 2.37 18.29
C GLU A 227 4.95 1.71 18.03
N LYS A 228 4.19 1.50 19.08
CA LYS A 228 2.83 0.95 19.02
C LYS A 228 1.86 1.99 18.48
N LEU A 229 2.02 2.31 17.22
CA LEU A 229 1.16 3.21 16.47
C LEU A 229 0.19 2.38 15.65
N GLY A 230 -1.08 2.46 15.93
CA GLY A 230 -2.06 1.69 15.17
C GLY A 230 -2.34 0.28 15.72
N THR A 231 -2.70 -0.65 14.84
CA THR A 231 -3.04 -2.04 15.18
C THR A 231 -2.11 -3.01 14.47
N LEU A 232 -1.51 -3.93 15.22
CA LEU A 232 -0.79 -5.07 14.67
C LEU A 232 -1.79 -6.20 14.37
N VAL A 233 -1.77 -6.71 13.14
CA VAL A 233 -2.55 -7.87 12.70
C VAL A 233 -1.59 -9.02 12.38
N LYS A 234 -1.73 -10.19 13.01
CA LYS A 234 -0.82 -11.34 12.82
C LYS A 234 -1.49 -12.69 13.03
#